data_e760a0d974566320b082d85d23e0e839
#
_entry.id   e760a0d974566320b082d85d23e0e839
#
_cell.length_a   1.000
_cell.length_b   1.000
_cell.length_c   1.000
_cell.angle_alpha   90.00
_cell.angle_beta   90.00
_cell.angle_gamma   90.00
#
_symmetry.space_group_name_H-M   'P 1'
#
loop_
_entity.id
_entity.type
_entity.pdbx_description
1 polymer ?
#
loop_
_entity_poly.entity_id
_entity_poly.type
_entity_poly.pdbx_seq_one_letter_code
_entity_poly.pdbx_strand_id
1 'polypeptide(L)'
;TTTAFKEVKGIGNVIYKQADKNLNSNEATYYDDAQKINAVGNVVYKDSKGTMNSNRAIYDIVKKQVEATGNVKYQGKDLMVTAAKAYYDETTQITRGTGGGTFHDKPKNITGSYVDGVYDLKNELLTTGSKYVLNYDGYVVNGTNMVYAFKAGDATLNSNFAIRKQNFVISGTSGNINT
;
A
#
# COMPACT_ATOMS: atom_id res chain seq x y z
N THR A 1 -21.97 22.72 31.56
CA THR A 1 -21.73 21.44 30.86
C THR A 1 -21.61 21.72 29.38
N THR A 2 -20.39 21.75 28.87
CA THR A 2 -20.12 21.87 27.42
C THR A 2 -20.59 20.59 26.75
N THR A 3 -21.63 20.65 25.95
CA THR A 3 -22.11 19.51 25.17
C THR A 3 -21.12 19.34 24.01
N ALA A 4 -20.27 18.36 24.08
CA ALA A 4 -19.39 18.00 22.96
C ALA A 4 -20.24 17.45 21.80
N PHE A 5 -19.89 17.77 20.57
CA PHE A 5 -20.54 17.19 19.40
C PHE A 5 -20.15 15.71 19.34
N LYS A 6 -21.16 14.81 19.28
CA LYS A 6 -20.88 13.36 19.12
C LYS A 6 -20.43 13.00 17.71
N GLU A 7 -20.94 13.74 16.75
CA GLU A 7 -20.70 13.51 15.33
C GLU A 7 -20.69 14.85 14.58
N VAL A 8 -19.76 14.99 13.65
CA VAL A 8 -19.71 16.12 12.70
C VAL A 8 -19.63 15.56 11.29
N LYS A 9 -20.63 15.86 10.46
CA LYS A 9 -20.66 15.46 9.07
C LYS A 9 -20.39 16.65 8.15
N GLY A 10 -19.45 16.47 7.21
CA GLY A 10 -19.17 17.39 6.11
C GLY A 10 -19.55 16.74 4.77
N ILE A 11 -20.09 17.56 3.85
CA ILE A 11 -20.45 17.17 2.48
C ILE A 11 -19.88 18.20 1.51
N GLY A 12 -19.28 17.73 0.41
CA GLY A 12 -18.64 18.54 -0.62
C GLY A 12 -17.25 19.03 -0.25
N ASN A 13 -16.22 18.45 -0.90
CA ASN A 13 -14.82 18.85 -0.75
C ASN A 13 -14.35 18.96 0.71
N VAL A 14 -14.65 17.93 1.51
CA VAL A 14 -14.26 17.93 2.93
C VAL A 14 -12.77 17.77 3.07
N ILE A 15 -12.15 18.60 3.91
CA ILE A 15 -10.72 18.57 4.19
C ILE A 15 -10.50 18.44 5.68
N TYR A 16 -9.81 17.38 6.10
CA TYR A 16 -9.25 17.26 7.43
C TYR A 16 -7.75 17.49 7.39
N LYS A 17 -7.23 18.31 8.30
CA LYS A 17 -5.80 18.62 8.41
C LYS A 17 -5.31 18.40 9.84
N GLN A 18 -4.16 17.72 9.95
CA GLN A 18 -3.47 17.53 11.22
C GLN A 18 -1.97 17.48 10.99
N ALA A 19 -1.24 18.47 11.49
CA ALA A 19 0.19 18.62 11.27
C ALA A 19 0.55 18.57 9.77
N ASP A 20 1.34 17.58 9.33
CA ASP A 20 1.76 17.36 7.94
C ASP A 20 0.79 16.48 7.13
N LYS A 21 -0.36 16.11 7.72
CA LYS A 21 -1.35 15.19 7.13
C LYS A 21 -2.56 15.93 6.62
N ASN A 22 -3.04 15.47 5.47
CA ASN A 22 -4.29 15.92 4.88
C ASN A 22 -5.12 14.70 4.46
N LEU A 23 -6.42 14.75 4.76
CA LEU A 23 -7.41 13.81 4.24
C LEU A 23 -8.49 14.61 3.53
N ASN A 24 -8.64 14.39 2.23
CA ASN A 24 -9.66 15.02 1.40
C ASN A 24 -10.67 13.97 0.94
N SER A 25 -11.93 14.35 0.83
CA SER A 25 -13.00 13.46 0.34
C SER A 25 -14.22 14.25 -0.10
N ASN A 26 -15.15 13.59 -0.81
CA ASN A 26 -16.45 14.19 -1.12
C ASN A 26 -17.31 14.38 0.13
N GLU A 27 -17.27 13.39 1.04
CA GLU A 27 -17.97 13.39 2.32
C GLU A 27 -17.04 12.87 3.40
N ALA A 28 -17.17 13.39 4.61
CA ALA A 28 -16.55 12.81 5.78
C ALA A 28 -17.43 12.97 7.02
N THR A 29 -17.38 11.99 7.89
CA THR A 29 -17.99 12.03 9.21
C THR A 29 -16.93 11.81 10.27
N TYR A 30 -16.81 12.74 11.19
CA TYR A 30 -15.99 12.62 12.39
C TYR A 30 -16.87 12.14 13.54
N TYR A 31 -16.42 11.12 14.25
CA TYR A 31 -17.05 10.56 15.44
C TYR A 31 -16.18 10.88 16.65
N ASP A 32 -16.68 11.74 17.54
CA ASP A 32 -15.90 12.22 18.69
C ASP A 32 -15.62 11.11 19.71
N ASP A 33 -16.63 10.33 20.06
CA ASP A 33 -16.47 9.22 21.02
C ASP A 33 -15.45 8.15 20.54
N ALA A 34 -15.42 7.89 19.24
CA ALA A 34 -14.53 6.91 18.63
C ALA A 34 -13.19 7.48 18.16
N GLN A 35 -13.07 8.81 18.15
CA GLN A 35 -11.91 9.54 17.59
C GLN A 35 -11.55 9.04 16.19
N LYS A 36 -12.58 8.91 15.31
CA LYS A 36 -12.44 8.37 13.95
C LYS A 36 -13.05 9.30 12.91
N ILE A 37 -12.43 9.27 11.74
CA ILE A 37 -12.95 9.93 10.54
C ILE A 37 -13.30 8.84 9.51
N ASN A 38 -14.54 8.85 9.04
CA ASN A 38 -14.99 8.03 7.93
C ASN A 38 -15.14 8.91 6.69
N ALA A 39 -14.26 8.74 5.71
CA ALA A 39 -14.22 9.52 4.48
C ALA A 39 -14.73 8.67 3.30
N VAL A 40 -15.56 9.26 2.44
CA VAL A 40 -16.18 8.59 1.32
C VAL A 40 -16.10 9.44 0.05
N GLY A 41 -15.79 8.80 -1.06
CA GLY A 41 -15.73 9.38 -2.39
C GLY A 41 -14.47 10.20 -2.65
N ASN A 42 -13.69 9.78 -3.64
CA ASN A 42 -12.45 10.44 -4.06
C ASN A 42 -11.51 10.74 -2.88
N VAL A 43 -11.35 9.75 -2.01
CA VAL A 43 -10.53 9.93 -0.81
C VAL A 43 -9.07 10.06 -1.20
N VAL A 44 -8.42 11.11 -0.71
CA VAL A 44 -6.98 11.37 -0.86
C VAL A 44 -6.39 11.60 0.53
N TYR A 45 -5.59 10.67 1.00
CA TYR A 45 -4.76 10.84 2.20
C TYR A 45 -3.33 11.18 1.78
N LYS A 46 -2.77 12.22 2.36
CA LYS A 46 -1.39 12.67 2.07
C LYS A 46 -0.66 12.95 3.37
N ASP A 47 0.57 12.46 3.44
CA ASP A 47 1.55 12.76 4.49
C ASP A 47 2.94 13.04 3.88
N SER A 48 3.97 13.14 4.72
CA SER A 48 5.36 13.35 4.30
C SER A 48 5.97 12.18 3.49
N LYS A 49 5.35 10.99 3.51
CA LYS A 49 5.84 9.78 2.84
C LYS A 49 5.26 9.60 1.45
N GLY A 50 4.04 10.09 1.24
CA GLY A 50 3.39 9.93 -0.06
C GLY A 50 1.91 10.29 -0.05
N THR A 51 1.22 9.80 -1.05
CA THR A 51 -0.21 10.02 -1.26
C THR A 51 -0.91 8.68 -1.45
N MET A 52 -2.00 8.47 -0.73
CA MET A 52 -2.88 7.32 -0.91
C MET A 52 -4.25 7.79 -1.41
N ASN A 53 -4.73 7.17 -2.48
CA ASN A 53 -6.06 7.38 -3.03
C ASN A 53 -6.92 6.14 -2.79
N SER A 54 -8.24 6.33 -2.57
CA SER A 54 -9.19 5.24 -2.42
C SER A 54 -10.63 5.73 -2.62
N ASN A 55 -11.57 4.80 -2.69
CA ASN A 55 -13.00 5.17 -2.72
C ASN A 55 -13.51 5.51 -1.31
N ARG A 56 -12.96 4.88 -0.29
CA ARG A 56 -13.30 5.08 1.11
C ARG A 56 -12.09 4.89 1.99
N ALA A 57 -11.99 5.68 3.07
CA ALA A 57 -11.03 5.48 4.14
C ALA A 57 -11.65 5.70 5.51
N ILE A 58 -11.13 4.98 6.50
CA ILE A 58 -11.38 5.20 7.91
C ILE A 58 -10.03 5.54 8.55
N TYR A 59 -9.92 6.72 9.14
CA TYR A 59 -8.76 7.14 9.92
C TYR A 59 -9.08 7.06 11.41
N ASP A 60 -8.38 6.21 12.12
CA ASP A 60 -8.40 6.11 13.59
C ASP A 60 -7.30 7.05 14.14
N ILE A 61 -7.71 8.17 14.72
CA ILE A 61 -6.81 9.24 15.15
C ILE A 61 -5.95 8.79 16.34
N VAL A 62 -6.53 8.02 17.26
CA VAL A 62 -5.85 7.54 18.47
C VAL A 62 -4.82 6.48 18.12
N LYS A 63 -5.22 5.52 17.31
CA LYS A 63 -4.35 4.43 16.87
C LYS A 63 -3.36 4.85 15.80
N LYS A 64 -3.58 6.00 15.14
CA LYS A 64 -2.81 6.47 13.98
C LYS A 64 -2.82 5.44 12.84
N GLN A 65 -4.00 4.94 12.52
CA GLN A 65 -4.21 3.89 11.54
C GLN A 65 -5.20 4.31 10.46
N VAL A 66 -4.89 3.98 9.20
CA VAL A 66 -5.77 4.22 8.06
C VAL A 66 -6.18 2.89 7.47
N GLU A 67 -7.48 2.67 7.32
CA GLU A 67 -8.06 1.58 6.52
C GLU A 67 -8.65 2.18 5.24
N ALA A 68 -8.14 1.77 4.07
CA ALA A 68 -8.59 2.24 2.78
C ALA A 68 -9.18 1.10 1.96
N THR A 69 -10.29 1.36 1.25
CA THR A 69 -10.98 0.36 0.44
C THR A 69 -11.42 0.92 -0.90
N GLY A 70 -11.38 0.06 -1.92
CA GLY A 70 -11.77 0.36 -3.29
C GLY A 70 -10.74 1.19 -4.04
N ASN A 71 -10.13 0.58 -5.06
CA ASN A 71 -9.14 1.23 -5.92
C ASN A 71 -7.99 1.91 -5.15
N VAL A 72 -7.48 1.24 -4.12
CA VAL A 72 -6.40 1.80 -3.31
C VAL A 72 -5.14 1.92 -4.14
N LYS A 73 -4.57 3.12 -4.17
CA LYS A 73 -3.32 3.42 -4.84
C LYS A 73 -2.45 4.28 -3.93
N TYR A 74 -1.28 3.77 -3.57
CA TYR A 74 -0.23 4.52 -2.89
C TYR A 74 0.81 4.99 -3.89
N GLN A 75 1.22 6.24 -3.77
CA GLN A 75 2.22 6.90 -4.58
C GLN A 75 3.27 7.51 -3.66
N GLY A 76 4.39 6.84 -3.50
CA GLY A 76 5.61 7.39 -2.91
C GLY A 76 6.49 8.08 -3.96
N LYS A 77 7.69 8.48 -3.56
CA LYS A 77 8.67 9.12 -4.45
C LYS A 77 9.02 8.21 -5.62
N ASP A 78 9.50 7.02 -5.35
CA ASP A 78 10.07 6.09 -6.33
C ASP A 78 9.20 4.84 -6.54
N LEU A 79 8.15 4.70 -5.74
CA LEU A 79 7.28 3.54 -5.68
C LEU A 79 5.83 3.90 -5.95
N MET A 80 5.14 3.03 -6.67
CA MET A 80 3.69 2.99 -6.74
C MET A 80 3.19 1.59 -6.34
N VAL A 81 2.16 1.54 -5.49
CA VAL A 81 1.52 0.27 -5.07
C VAL A 81 0.01 0.41 -5.17
N THR A 82 -0.66 -0.64 -5.62
CA THR A 82 -2.12 -0.73 -5.64
C THR A 82 -2.61 -1.90 -4.81
N ALA A 83 -3.84 -1.85 -4.33
CA ALA A 83 -4.53 -2.97 -3.66
C ALA A 83 -6.05 -2.79 -3.75
N ALA A 84 -6.82 -3.86 -3.55
CA ALA A 84 -8.27 -3.72 -3.37
C ALA A 84 -8.60 -3.09 -2.01
N LYS A 85 -7.85 -3.46 -0.97
CA LYS A 85 -7.92 -2.93 0.39
C LYS A 85 -6.50 -2.74 0.94
N ALA A 86 -6.27 -1.64 1.65
CA ALA A 86 -5.01 -1.40 2.35
C ALA A 86 -5.26 -0.98 3.80
N TYR A 87 -4.34 -1.36 4.65
CA TYR A 87 -4.27 -0.97 6.05
C TYR A 87 -2.89 -0.38 6.32
N TYR A 88 -2.84 0.87 6.74
CA TYR A 88 -1.59 1.58 7.05
C TYR A 88 -1.53 1.93 8.52
N ASP A 89 -0.43 1.59 9.17
CA ASP A 89 -0.10 1.96 10.54
C ASP A 89 1.04 2.98 10.51
N GLU A 90 0.75 4.21 10.92
CA GLU A 90 1.70 5.33 10.88
C GLU A 90 2.83 5.16 11.89
N THR A 91 2.58 4.46 13.01
CA THR A 91 3.56 4.28 14.08
C THR A 91 4.65 3.30 13.67
N THR A 92 4.23 2.19 13.06
CA THR A 92 5.16 1.16 12.57
C THR A 92 5.64 1.43 11.15
N GLN A 93 4.95 2.29 10.40
CA GLN A 93 5.16 2.55 8.97
C GLN A 93 4.97 1.29 8.11
N ILE A 94 4.08 0.41 8.54
CA ILE A 94 3.73 -0.83 7.83
C ILE A 94 2.40 -0.65 7.10
N THR A 95 2.39 -1.00 5.82
CA THR A 95 1.16 -1.10 5.02
C THR A 95 0.90 -2.56 4.69
N ARG A 96 -0.35 -3.00 4.83
CA ARG A 96 -0.83 -4.31 4.38
C ARG A 96 -1.81 -4.11 3.25
N GLY A 97 -1.53 -4.72 2.09
CA GLY A 97 -2.43 -4.73 0.94
C GLY A 97 -3.03 -6.12 0.75
N THR A 98 -4.33 -6.19 0.50
CA THR A 98 -5.06 -7.45 0.29
C THR A 98 -6.02 -7.38 -0.90
N GLY A 99 -6.42 -8.55 -1.40
CA GLY A 99 -7.38 -8.68 -2.50
C GLY A 99 -6.78 -8.41 -3.87
N GLY A 100 -5.48 -8.61 -4.01
CA GLY A 100 -4.74 -8.38 -5.24
C GLY A 100 -4.25 -6.94 -5.39
N GLY A 101 -3.05 -6.80 -5.92
CA GLY A 101 -2.43 -5.51 -6.16
C GLY A 101 -1.24 -5.59 -7.10
N THR A 102 -0.69 -4.43 -7.41
CA THR A 102 0.50 -4.29 -8.23
C THR A 102 1.50 -3.37 -7.55
N PHE A 103 2.76 -3.48 -7.92
CA PHE A 103 3.77 -2.51 -7.56
C PHE A 103 4.61 -2.10 -8.78
N HIS A 104 5.19 -0.92 -8.72
CA HIS A 104 6.12 -0.40 -9.71
C HIS A 104 7.26 0.34 -9.01
N ASP A 105 8.45 -0.23 -9.08
CA ASP A 105 9.72 0.42 -8.75
C ASP A 105 10.15 1.23 -9.97
N LYS A 106 9.93 2.54 -9.93
CA LYS A 106 10.15 3.42 -11.07
C LYS A 106 11.63 3.54 -11.46
N PRO A 107 12.57 3.77 -10.52
CA PRO A 107 13.98 3.89 -10.84
C PRO A 107 14.56 2.67 -11.56
N LYS A 108 14.09 1.48 -11.20
CA LYS A 108 14.59 0.22 -11.76
C LYS A 108 13.72 -0.34 -12.88
N ASN A 109 12.58 0.29 -13.13
CA ASN A 109 11.58 -0.19 -14.09
C ASN A 109 11.14 -1.64 -13.82
N ILE A 110 11.04 -2.01 -12.54
CA ILE A 110 10.56 -3.31 -12.10
C ILE A 110 9.09 -3.18 -11.77
N THR A 111 8.27 -4.06 -12.34
CA THR A 111 6.84 -4.14 -12.04
C THR A 111 6.48 -5.51 -11.49
N GLY A 112 5.40 -5.57 -10.72
CA GLY A 112 4.92 -6.85 -10.24
C GLY A 112 3.47 -6.81 -9.82
N SER A 113 2.92 -8.00 -9.56
CA SER A 113 1.61 -8.19 -8.97
C SER A 113 1.69 -9.19 -7.82
N TYR A 114 0.75 -9.07 -6.89
CA TYR A 114 0.66 -9.92 -5.71
C TYR A 114 -0.80 -10.12 -5.31
N VAL A 115 -1.10 -11.17 -4.56
CA VAL A 115 -2.44 -11.38 -3.99
C VAL A 115 -2.54 -10.65 -2.66
N ASP A 116 -1.58 -10.88 -1.76
CA ASP A 116 -1.46 -10.18 -0.48
C ASP A 116 -0.01 -9.77 -0.25
N GLY A 117 0.20 -8.59 0.30
CA GLY A 117 1.53 -8.05 0.53
C GLY A 117 1.62 -7.16 1.77
N VAL A 118 2.79 -7.12 2.34
CA VAL A 118 3.18 -6.23 3.44
C VAL A 118 4.32 -5.36 2.96
N TYR A 119 4.13 -4.05 2.99
CA TYR A 119 5.15 -3.08 2.65
C TYR A 119 5.63 -2.36 3.91
N ASP A 120 6.90 -2.52 4.22
CA ASP A 120 7.63 -1.80 5.26
C ASP A 120 8.22 -0.52 4.63
N LEU A 121 7.61 0.64 4.91
CA LEU A 121 8.05 1.91 4.36
C LEU A 121 9.40 2.36 4.91
N LYS A 122 9.75 1.94 6.13
CA LYS A 122 11.02 2.32 6.77
C LYS A 122 12.20 1.61 6.14
N ASN A 123 12.05 0.30 5.89
CA ASN A 123 13.09 -0.55 5.34
C ASN A 123 12.98 -0.70 3.81
N GLU A 124 11.93 -0.15 3.19
CA GLU A 124 11.64 -0.23 1.76
C GLU A 124 11.57 -1.69 1.25
N LEU A 125 10.87 -2.55 2.02
CA LEU A 125 10.69 -3.97 1.73
C LEU A 125 9.24 -4.30 1.42
N LEU A 126 8.99 -5.01 0.32
CA LEU A 126 7.72 -5.67 0.03
C LEU A 126 7.85 -7.16 0.28
N THR A 127 7.07 -7.68 1.21
CA THR A 127 6.97 -9.11 1.49
C THR A 127 5.62 -9.62 1.00
N THR A 128 5.62 -10.68 0.19
CA THR A 128 4.40 -11.39 -0.21
C THR A 128 4.43 -12.80 0.37
N GLY A 129 3.38 -13.20 1.09
CA GLY A 129 3.21 -14.56 1.59
C GLY A 129 2.41 -15.46 0.63
N SER A 130 1.94 -14.90 -0.48
CA SER A 130 1.08 -15.53 -1.47
C SER A 130 1.67 -15.45 -2.87
N LYS A 131 0.87 -15.77 -3.89
CA LYS A 131 1.31 -15.72 -5.30
C LYS A 131 1.76 -14.30 -5.69
N TYR A 132 2.86 -14.24 -6.43
CA TYR A 132 3.36 -13.01 -7.04
C TYR A 132 3.82 -13.24 -8.47
N VAL A 133 3.89 -12.15 -9.22
CA VAL A 133 4.59 -12.04 -10.50
C VAL A 133 5.50 -10.82 -10.42
N LEU A 134 6.74 -10.94 -10.88
CA LEU A 134 7.69 -9.82 -11.03
C LEU A 134 8.18 -9.80 -12.47
N ASN A 135 8.23 -8.60 -13.05
CA ASN A 135 8.70 -8.39 -14.42
C ASN A 135 9.89 -7.42 -14.41
N TYR A 136 10.96 -7.80 -15.05
CA TYR A 136 12.16 -7.00 -15.21
C TYR A 136 12.93 -7.41 -16.48
N ASP A 137 13.20 -6.46 -17.35
CA ASP A 137 14.03 -6.65 -18.58
C ASP A 137 13.62 -7.89 -19.41
N GLY A 138 12.31 -8.10 -19.59
CA GLY A 138 11.77 -9.25 -20.32
C GLY A 138 11.80 -10.58 -19.54
N TYR A 139 12.33 -10.60 -18.32
CA TYR A 139 12.15 -11.73 -17.40
C TYR A 139 10.80 -11.65 -16.72
N VAL A 140 10.15 -12.79 -16.57
CA VAL A 140 8.95 -12.97 -15.77
C VAL A 140 9.27 -13.96 -14.66
N VAL A 141 9.18 -13.53 -13.43
CA VAL A 141 9.36 -14.35 -12.22
C VAL A 141 8.01 -14.57 -11.58
N ASN A 142 7.63 -15.80 -11.33
CA ASN A 142 6.41 -16.11 -10.58
C ASN A 142 6.68 -17.15 -9.50
N GLY A 143 5.92 -17.08 -8.42
CA GLY A 143 6.09 -17.98 -7.28
C GLY A 143 5.20 -17.59 -6.11
N THR A 144 5.62 -18.05 -4.93
CA THR A 144 5.03 -17.68 -3.64
C THR A 144 6.14 -17.27 -2.68
N ASN A 145 5.83 -16.46 -1.68
CA ASN A 145 6.79 -16.00 -0.65
C ASN A 145 8.04 -15.29 -1.21
N MET A 146 7.87 -14.03 -1.57
CA MET A 146 8.97 -13.18 -2.03
C MET A 146 9.21 -12.06 -1.02
N VAL A 147 10.47 -11.66 -0.86
CA VAL A 147 10.88 -10.38 -0.28
C VAL A 147 11.56 -9.57 -1.38
N TYR A 148 11.02 -8.40 -1.71
CA TYR A 148 11.60 -7.47 -2.65
C TYR A 148 12.12 -6.23 -1.93
N ALA A 149 13.40 -5.92 -2.09
CA ALA A 149 14.08 -4.78 -1.48
C ALA A 149 14.19 -3.63 -2.50
N PHE A 150 13.34 -2.61 -2.40
CA PHE A 150 13.29 -1.49 -3.34
C PHE A 150 14.61 -0.72 -3.42
N LYS A 151 15.30 -0.54 -2.29
CA LYS A 151 16.58 0.17 -2.25
C LYS A 151 17.66 -0.52 -3.08
N ALA A 152 17.82 -1.82 -2.92
CA ALA A 152 18.79 -2.62 -3.67
C ALA A 152 18.28 -2.99 -5.07
N GLY A 153 16.99 -3.24 -5.23
CA GLY A 153 16.39 -3.85 -6.42
C GLY A 153 16.41 -5.37 -6.38
N ASP A 154 16.79 -5.95 -5.25
CA ASP A 154 16.99 -7.38 -5.10
C ASP A 154 15.70 -8.08 -4.67
N ALA A 155 15.50 -9.31 -5.16
CA ALA A 155 14.41 -10.16 -4.73
C ALA A 155 14.93 -11.46 -4.13
N THR A 156 14.47 -11.81 -2.93
CA THR A 156 14.67 -13.13 -2.31
C THR A 156 13.40 -13.95 -2.52
N LEU A 157 13.57 -15.12 -3.14
CA LEU A 157 12.50 -16.05 -3.48
C LEU A 157 12.55 -17.20 -2.46
N ASN A 158 11.56 -17.28 -1.57
CA ASN A 158 11.58 -18.16 -0.40
C ASN A 158 10.74 -19.42 -0.56
N SER A 159 10.23 -19.70 -1.75
CA SER A 159 9.40 -20.87 -2.05
C SER A 159 9.43 -21.17 -3.55
N ASN A 160 8.69 -22.17 -3.98
CA ASN A 160 8.65 -22.56 -5.40
C ASN A 160 8.50 -21.36 -6.32
N PHE A 161 9.44 -21.22 -7.24
CA PHE A 161 9.45 -20.14 -8.22
C PHE A 161 9.80 -20.67 -9.63
N ALA A 162 9.46 -19.88 -10.63
CA ALA A 162 9.93 -20.04 -12.00
C ALA A 162 10.30 -18.68 -12.60
N ILE A 163 11.47 -18.61 -13.23
CA ILE A 163 11.97 -17.47 -14.00
C ILE A 163 11.92 -17.84 -15.47
N ARG A 164 11.35 -16.99 -16.31
CA ARG A 164 11.22 -17.21 -17.75
C ARG A 164 11.69 -15.97 -18.52
N LYS A 165 12.43 -16.21 -19.60
CA LYS A 165 12.72 -15.20 -20.64
C LYS A 165 12.89 -15.94 -21.97
N GLN A 166 12.05 -15.65 -22.97
CA GLN A 166 12.03 -16.34 -24.27
C GLN A 166 12.02 -17.89 -24.09
N ASN A 167 13.06 -18.57 -24.54
CA ASN A 167 13.21 -20.05 -24.45
C ASN A 167 13.91 -20.52 -23.17
N PHE A 168 14.20 -19.61 -22.25
CA PHE A 168 14.94 -19.90 -21.02
C PHE A 168 13.99 -20.05 -19.85
N VAL A 169 14.14 -21.11 -19.07
CA VAL A 169 13.38 -21.35 -17.85
C VAL A 169 14.31 -21.86 -16.75
N ILE A 170 14.27 -21.20 -15.61
CA ILE A 170 14.82 -21.72 -14.34
C ILE A 170 13.68 -21.88 -13.35
N SER A 171 13.70 -22.95 -12.57
CA SER A 171 12.79 -23.14 -11.43
C SER A 171 13.54 -23.68 -10.23
N GLY A 172 13.02 -23.40 -9.05
CA GLY A 172 13.63 -23.84 -7.80
C GLY A 172 12.70 -23.61 -6.61
N THR A 173 13.21 -23.95 -5.42
CA THR A 173 12.50 -23.76 -4.14
C THR A 173 13.01 -22.58 -3.33
N SER A 174 14.18 -22.04 -3.68
CA SER A 174 14.74 -20.80 -3.13
C SER A 174 15.71 -20.18 -4.14
N GLY A 175 15.87 -18.86 -4.11
CA GLY A 175 16.77 -18.15 -5.00
C GLY A 175 16.86 -16.66 -4.66
N ASN A 176 17.85 -16.01 -5.27
CA ASN A 176 18.02 -14.58 -5.21
C ASN A 176 18.11 -14.00 -6.63
N ILE A 177 17.54 -12.82 -6.82
CA ILE A 177 17.68 -12.02 -8.03
C ILE A 177 18.35 -10.72 -7.59
N ASN A 178 19.48 -10.39 -8.22
CA ASN A 178 20.18 -9.12 -8.02
C ASN A 178 20.06 -8.32 -9.32
N THR A 179 19.68 -7.03 -9.21
CA THR A 179 19.46 -6.15 -10.38
C THR A 179 20.39 -4.94 -10.38
#